data_7781d6e346a27d548a2e3d3147e5db2e
#
_entry.id   7781d6e346a27d548a2e3d3147e5db2e
#
_cell.length_a   1.000
_cell.length_b   1.000
_cell.length_c   1.000
_cell.angle_alpha   90.00
_cell.angle_beta   90.00
_cell.angle_gamma   90.00
#
_symmetry.space_group_name_H-M   'P 1'
#
loop_
_entity.id
_entity.type
_entity.pdbx_description
1 polymer ?
#
loop_
_entity_poly.entity_id
_entity_poly.type
_entity_poly.pdbx_seq_one_letter_code
_entity_poly.pdbx_strand_id
1 'polypeptide(L)'
;MSKRRITAVLILAVATGITAVIAVKSGINPPVGNIIGSFCAIAVLVVFSLLLKVKDNLFYCGLIFVYCASPVGSVLNLYRSVGPYDKIVHCFSGILLAWLATVLLSRLFDRAVSEVRNTKLYMLLQCGFAFFFSSAGAGIWEIFEFTTDRLTGGEMQR
;
A
#
# COMPACT_ATOMS: atom_id res chain seq x y z
N MET A 1 10.35 14.13 -9.43
CA MET A 1 9.51 13.03 -9.96
C MET A 1 9.56 13.06 -11.49
N SER A 2 9.66 11.90 -12.17
CA SER A 2 9.68 11.85 -13.64
C SER A 2 8.30 12.22 -14.22
N LYS A 3 8.25 12.71 -15.48
CA LYS A 3 6.98 13.00 -16.17
C LYS A 3 6.05 11.78 -16.17
N ARG A 4 6.59 10.58 -16.40
CA ARG A 4 5.82 9.32 -16.39
C ARG A 4 5.14 9.04 -15.04
N ARG A 5 5.82 9.29 -13.92
CA ARG A 5 5.23 9.12 -12.58
C ARG A 5 4.12 10.15 -12.33
N ILE A 6 4.32 11.41 -12.74
CA ILE A 6 3.29 12.45 -12.63
C ILE A 6 2.04 12.03 -13.40
N THR A 7 2.21 11.61 -14.65
CA THR A 7 1.09 11.12 -15.48
C THR A 7 0.36 9.96 -14.82
N ALA A 8 1.08 8.97 -14.28
CA ALA A 8 0.46 7.82 -13.61
C ALA A 8 -0.34 8.24 -12.36
N VAL A 9 0.17 9.17 -11.56
CA VAL A 9 -0.54 9.71 -10.39
C VAL A 9 -1.81 10.46 -10.82
N LEU A 10 -1.75 11.27 -11.88
CA LEU A 10 -2.91 11.98 -12.41
C LEU A 10 -3.97 11.01 -12.94
N ILE A 11 -3.56 9.98 -13.68
CA ILE A 11 -4.46 8.91 -14.15
C ILE A 11 -5.14 8.25 -12.95
N LEU A 12 -4.37 7.90 -11.91
CA LEU A 12 -4.93 7.27 -10.71
C LEU A 12 -5.90 8.19 -9.97
N ALA A 13 -5.59 9.48 -9.84
CA ALA A 13 -6.47 10.45 -9.20
C ALA A 13 -7.79 10.61 -9.98
N VAL A 14 -7.72 10.66 -11.32
CA VAL A 14 -8.92 10.69 -12.18
C VAL A 14 -9.71 9.40 -12.04
N ALA A 15 -9.06 8.24 -12.10
CA ALA A 15 -9.71 6.94 -11.89
C ALA A 15 -10.41 6.85 -10.53
N THR A 16 -9.77 7.36 -9.47
CA THR A 16 -10.37 7.44 -8.13
C THR A 16 -11.63 8.30 -8.13
N GLY A 17 -11.61 9.46 -8.77
CA GLY A 17 -12.78 10.32 -8.92
C GLY A 17 -13.91 9.64 -9.70
N ILE A 18 -13.60 8.97 -10.80
CA ILE A 18 -14.57 8.19 -11.59
C ILE A 18 -15.17 7.07 -10.73
N THR A 19 -14.35 6.35 -9.97
CA THR A 19 -14.79 5.28 -9.07
C THR A 19 -15.78 5.82 -8.02
N ALA A 20 -15.50 6.99 -7.44
CA ALA A 20 -16.41 7.62 -6.50
C ALA A 20 -17.76 7.99 -7.14
N VAL A 21 -17.75 8.54 -8.35
CA VAL A 21 -18.98 8.85 -9.11
C VAL A 21 -19.78 7.57 -9.43
N ILE A 22 -19.10 6.51 -9.84
CA ILE A 22 -19.74 5.21 -10.11
C ILE A 22 -20.39 4.66 -8.84
N ALA A 23 -19.68 4.70 -7.70
CA ALA A 23 -20.20 4.22 -6.43
C ALA A 23 -21.51 4.96 -6.05
N VAL A 24 -21.51 6.29 -6.12
CA VAL A 24 -22.69 7.09 -5.82
C VAL A 24 -23.87 6.77 -6.78
N LYS A 25 -23.59 6.68 -8.09
CA LYS A 25 -24.63 6.35 -9.09
C LYS A 25 -25.18 4.93 -8.91
N SER A 26 -24.37 4.01 -8.40
CA SER A 26 -24.79 2.62 -8.10
C SER A 26 -25.49 2.47 -6.77
N GLY A 27 -25.74 3.58 -6.04
CA GLY A 27 -26.43 3.57 -4.75
C GLY A 27 -25.60 3.08 -3.55
N ILE A 28 -24.26 2.94 -3.73
CA ILE A 28 -23.37 2.47 -2.66
C ILE A 28 -23.23 3.55 -1.56
N ASN A 29 -23.29 4.83 -1.90
CA ASN A 29 -23.18 5.98 -0.98
C ASN A 29 -21.97 5.87 -0.04
N PRO A 30 -20.73 5.83 -0.56
CA PRO A 30 -19.56 5.69 0.27
C PRO A 30 -19.41 6.88 1.24
N PRO A 31 -18.95 6.66 2.49
CA PRO A 31 -18.61 7.73 3.39
C PRO A 31 -17.62 8.72 2.73
N VAL A 32 -17.85 10.02 2.91
CA VAL A 32 -16.95 11.06 2.34
C VAL A 32 -15.50 10.85 2.79
N GLY A 33 -15.31 10.38 4.03
CA GLY A 33 -13.99 10.03 4.57
C GLY A 33 -13.25 8.98 3.73
N ASN A 34 -13.94 7.99 3.15
CA ASN A 34 -13.33 6.97 2.30
C ASN A 34 -12.83 7.57 0.97
N ILE A 35 -13.60 8.52 0.42
CA ILE A 35 -13.20 9.22 -0.81
C ILE A 35 -11.96 10.09 -0.54
N ILE A 36 -12.01 10.91 0.52
CA ILE A 36 -10.87 11.75 0.93
C ILE A 36 -9.66 10.88 1.25
N GLY A 37 -9.85 9.81 2.03
CA GLY A 37 -8.80 8.84 2.38
C GLY A 37 -8.11 8.23 1.16
N SER A 38 -8.86 7.99 0.07
CA SER A 38 -8.29 7.48 -1.18
C SER A 38 -7.31 8.47 -1.82
N PHE A 39 -7.64 9.76 -1.83
CA PHE A 39 -6.72 10.79 -2.33
C PHE A 39 -5.53 11.00 -1.38
N CYS A 40 -5.76 10.95 -0.08
CA CYS A 40 -4.69 11.00 0.91
C CYS A 40 -3.70 9.81 0.75
N ALA A 41 -4.20 8.59 0.50
CA ALA A 41 -3.37 7.43 0.27
C ALA A 41 -2.46 7.59 -0.96
N ILE A 42 -2.96 8.18 -2.05
CA ILE A 42 -2.15 8.54 -3.23
C ILE A 42 -1.04 9.52 -2.84
N ALA A 43 -1.39 10.59 -2.11
CA ALA A 43 -0.43 11.60 -1.68
C ALA A 43 0.65 11.01 -0.77
N VAL A 44 0.26 10.18 0.20
CA VAL A 44 1.17 9.47 1.11
C VAL A 44 2.14 8.58 0.31
N LEU A 45 1.64 7.78 -0.65
CA LEU A 45 2.49 6.95 -1.50
C LEU A 45 3.52 7.80 -2.27
N VAL A 46 3.09 8.93 -2.84
CA VAL A 46 3.98 9.85 -3.56
C VAL A 46 5.08 10.38 -2.63
N VAL A 47 4.70 10.88 -1.46
CA VAL A 47 5.66 11.40 -0.46
C VAL A 47 6.66 10.33 -0.05
N PHE A 48 6.17 9.14 0.33
CA PHE A 48 7.04 8.02 0.69
C PHE A 48 7.96 7.59 -0.45
N SER A 49 7.45 7.58 -1.69
CA SER A 49 8.26 7.21 -2.86
C SER A 49 9.39 8.19 -3.13
N LEU A 50 9.19 9.48 -2.83
CA LEU A 50 10.19 10.54 -2.96
C LEU A 50 11.23 10.44 -1.83
N LEU A 51 10.78 10.32 -0.59
CA LEU A 51 11.65 10.20 0.59
C LEU A 51 12.56 8.98 0.49
N LEU A 52 11.97 7.83 0.15
CA LEU A 52 12.68 6.57 0.05
C LEU A 52 13.32 6.35 -1.33
N LYS A 53 13.23 7.30 -2.26
CA LYS A 53 13.76 7.20 -3.64
C LYS A 53 13.44 5.86 -4.30
N VAL A 54 12.19 5.42 -4.18
CA VAL A 54 11.72 4.10 -4.65
C VAL A 54 11.89 3.98 -6.16
N LYS A 55 12.29 2.79 -6.66
CA LYS A 55 12.38 2.49 -8.10
C LYS A 55 10.99 2.49 -8.75
N ASP A 56 10.95 2.73 -10.07
CA ASP A 56 9.69 2.88 -10.83
C ASP A 56 8.76 1.67 -10.70
N ASN A 57 9.30 0.45 -10.78
CA ASN A 57 8.47 -0.76 -10.68
C ASN A 57 7.73 -0.86 -9.35
N LEU A 58 8.42 -0.65 -8.22
CA LEU A 58 7.80 -0.70 -6.90
C LEU A 58 6.81 0.47 -6.72
N PHE A 59 7.11 1.66 -7.30
CA PHE A 59 6.20 2.79 -7.29
C PHE A 59 4.89 2.49 -8.03
N TYR A 60 4.95 1.91 -9.24
CA TYR A 60 3.74 1.58 -10.00
C TYR A 60 2.94 0.44 -9.35
N CYS A 61 3.61 -0.58 -8.80
CA CYS A 61 2.93 -1.60 -8.00
C CYS A 61 2.23 -0.99 -6.78
N GLY A 62 2.86 -0.02 -6.12
CA GLY A 62 2.25 0.74 -5.03
C GLY A 62 1.01 1.53 -5.47
N LEU A 63 1.03 2.16 -6.65
CA LEU A 63 -0.16 2.85 -7.21
C LEU A 63 -1.32 1.87 -7.45
N ILE A 64 -1.04 0.71 -8.04
CA ILE A 64 -2.04 -0.35 -8.26
C ILE A 64 -2.60 -0.82 -6.92
N PHE A 65 -1.74 -1.05 -5.94
CA PHE A 65 -2.15 -1.43 -4.60
C PHE A 65 -3.07 -0.40 -3.96
N VAL A 66 -2.70 0.88 -3.97
CA VAL A 66 -3.51 1.97 -3.41
C VAL A 66 -4.88 2.03 -4.10
N TYR A 67 -4.94 1.84 -5.42
CA TYR A 67 -6.21 1.81 -6.15
C TYR A 67 -7.09 0.63 -5.72
N CYS A 68 -6.53 -0.55 -5.63
CA CYS A 68 -7.28 -1.72 -5.16
C CYS A 68 -7.72 -1.56 -3.71
N ALA A 69 -6.81 -1.18 -2.81
CA ALA A 69 -7.09 -1.12 -1.39
C ALA A 69 -8.09 -0.02 -1.02
N SER A 70 -8.03 1.16 -1.62
CA SER A 70 -8.84 2.28 -1.19
C SER A 70 -10.00 2.60 -2.13
N PRO A 71 -9.86 3.06 -3.38
CA PRO A 71 -11.00 3.30 -4.26
C PRO A 71 -11.87 2.05 -4.48
N VAL A 72 -11.26 0.92 -4.81
CA VAL A 72 -12.02 -0.30 -5.10
C VAL A 72 -12.49 -0.98 -3.81
N GLY A 73 -11.61 -1.12 -2.84
CA GLY A 73 -11.91 -1.77 -1.56
C GLY A 73 -12.93 -1.02 -0.73
N SER A 74 -12.65 0.26 -0.43
CA SER A 74 -13.43 1.05 0.53
C SER A 74 -14.55 1.87 -0.13
N VAL A 75 -14.31 2.50 -1.31
CA VAL A 75 -15.30 3.35 -1.96
C VAL A 75 -16.36 2.52 -2.71
N LEU A 76 -15.96 1.48 -3.46
CA LEU A 76 -16.89 0.51 -4.07
C LEU A 76 -17.38 -0.56 -3.09
N ASN A 77 -16.90 -0.53 -1.83
CA ASN A 77 -17.33 -1.43 -0.77
C ASN A 77 -17.02 -2.93 -1.05
N LEU A 78 -15.95 -3.24 -1.82
CA LEU A 78 -15.58 -4.63 -2.11
C LEU A 78 -15.16 -5.40 -0.85
N TYR A 79 -14.61 -4.73 0.14
CA TYR A 79 -14.33 -5.34 1.44
C TYR A 79 -15.57 -5.97 2.10
N ARG A 80 -16.77 -5.45 1.84
CA ARG A 80 -18.05 -6.01 2.36
C ARG A 80 -18.73 -6.97 1.40
N SER A 81 -18.63 -6.70 0.10
CA SER A 81 -19.38 -7.46 -0.90
C SER A 81 -18.68 -8.73 -1.37
N VAL A 82 -17.33 -8.80 -1.24
CA VAL A 82 -16.53 -9.92 -1.73
C VAL A 82 -15.68 -10.49 -0.59
N GLY A 83 -16.12 -11.58 0.01
CA GLY A 83 -15.51 -12.16 1.22
C GLY A 83 -13.98 -12.36 1.22
N PRO A 84 -13.35 -12.85 0.12
CA PRO A 84 -11.89 -13.01 0.10
C PRO A 84 -11.10 -11.73 -0.24
N TYR A 85 -11.77 -10.61 -0.57
CA TYR A 85 -11.13 -9.42 -1.09
C TYR A 85 -10.11 -8.83 -0.10
N ASP A 86 -10.48 -8.73 1.14
CA ASP A 86 -9.63 -8.22 2.23
C ASP A 86 -8.33 -9.04 2.34
N LYS A 87 -8.44 -10.35 2.39
CA LYS A 87 -7.28 -11.27 2.45
C LYS A 87 -6.35 -11.13 1.25
N ILE A 88 -6.91 -10.91 0.05
CA ILE A 88 -6.12 -10.68 -1.18
C ILE A 88 -5.35 -9.38 -1.08
N VAL A 89 -5.98 -8.30 -0.62
CA VAL A 89 -5.34 -6.99 -0.44
C VAL A 89 -4.25 -7.07 0.63
N HIS A 90 -4.50 -7.73 1.76
CA HIS A 90 -3.49 -7.97 2.79
C HIS A 90 -2.30 -8.79 2.27
N CYS A 91 -2.53 -9.85 1.52
CA CYS A 91 -1.45 -10.61 0.88
C CYS A 91 -0.62 -9.73 -0.06
N PHE A 92 -1.27 -8.91 -0.88
CA PHE A 92 -0.58 -8.00 -1.78
C PHE A 92 0.24 -6.95 -1.03
N SER A 93 -0.30 -6.38 0.06
CA SER A 93 0.44 -5.44 0.92
C SER A 93 1.70 -6.08 1.51
N GLY A 94 1.59 -7.31 1.99
CA GLY A 94 2.72 -8.08 2.53
C GLY A 94 3.86 -8.25 1.50
N ILE A 95 3.51 -8.60 0.26
CA ILE A 95 4.48 -8.71 -0.85
C ILE A 95 5.17 -7.36 -1.13
N LEU A 96 4.41 -6.27 -1.18
CA LEU A 96 4.96 -4.94 -1.41
C LEU A 96 5.87 -4.48 -0.27
N LEU A 97 5.48 -4.72 0.98
CA LEU A 97 6.30 -4.42 2.15
C LEU A 97 7.58 -5.25 2.18
N ALA A 98 7.51 -6.54 1.86
CA ALA A 98 8.69 -7.39 1.73
C ALA A 98 9.63 -6.88 0.63
N TRP A 99 9.09 -6.47 -0.53
CA TRP A 99 9.91 -5.88 -1.60
C TRP A 99 10.53 -4.55 -1.17
N LEU A 100 9.77 -3.67 -0.52
CA LEU A 100 10.30 -2.43 0.04
C LEU A 100 11.43 -2.69 1.04
N ALA A 101 11.25 -3.68 1.92
CA ALA A 101 12.27 -4.09 2.90
C ALA A 101 13.59 -4.49 2.21
N THR A 102 13.54 -5.29 1.13
CA THR A 102 14.74 -5.68 0.40
C THR A 102 15.46 -4.49 -0.23
N VAL A 103 14.70 -3.50 -0.73
CA VAL A 103 15.26 -2.25 -1.28
C VAL A 103 15.89 -1.40 -0.17
N LEU A 104 15.26 -1.32 1.00
CA LEU A 104 15.79 -0.57 2.15
C LEU A 104 17.06 -1.22 2.68
N LEU A 105 17.04 -2.53 2.89
CA LEU A 105 18.21 -3.27 3.38
C LEU A 105 19.41 -3.08 2.44
N SER A 106 19.20 -3.24 1.14
CA SER A 106 20.28 -3.09 0.15
C SER A 106 20.89 -1.70 0.18
N ARG A 107 20.12 -0.65 0.50
CA ARG A 107 20.63 0.72 0.59
C ARG A 107 21.35 1.01 1.90
N LEU A 108 20.84 0.50 3.02
CA LEU A 108 21.46 0.69 4.32
C LEU A 108 22.86 0.05 4.38
N PHE A 109 23.02 -1.07 3.68
CA PHE A 109 24.26 -1.86 3.68
C PHE A 109 25.09 -1.77 2.40
N ASP A 110 24.74 -0.85 1.47
CA ASP A 110 25.39 -0.79 0.13
C ASP A 110 26.92 -0.64 0.21
N ARG A 111 27.45 0.01 1.27
CA ARG A 111 28.90 0.16 1.49
C ARG A 111 29.55 -1.06 2.17
N ALA A 112 28.80 -1.77 3.02
CA ALA A 112 29.32 -2.91 3.78
C ALA A 112 29.09 -4.26 3.06
N VAL A 113 28.19 -4.29 2.07
CA VAL A 113 27.63 -5.50 1.48
C VAL A 113 28.21 -5.85 0.12
N SER A 114 29.02 -4.97 -0.50
CA SER A 114 29.60 -5.26 -1.82
C SER A 114 30.39 -6.59 -1.84
N GLU A 115 31.07 -6.94 -0.76
CA GLU A 115 31.84 -8.17 -0.62
C GLU A 115 30.99 -9.39 -0.22
N VAL A 116 29.88 -9.19 0.49
CA VAL A 116 29.05 -10.26 1.08
C VAL A 116 27.76 -10.54 0.29
N ARG A 117 27.44 -9.69 -0.69
CA ARG A 117 26.15 -9.67 -1.41
C ARG A 117 25.74 -10.98 -2.07
N ASN A 118 26.69 -11.80 -2.46
CA ASN A 118 26.45 -13.10 -3.12
C ASN A 118 26.54 -14.29 -2.16
N THR A 119 26.61 -14.07 -0.85
CA THR A 119 26.69 -15.15 0.13
C THR A 119 25.31 -15.66 0.53
N LYS A 120 25.22 -16.95 0.89
CA LYS A 120 23.99 -17.55 1.46
C LYS A 120 23.53 -16.80 2.72
N LEU A 121 24.48 -16.29 3.52
CA LEU A 121 24.19 -15.52 4.71
C LEU A 121 23.44 -14.21 4.38
N TYR A 122 23.88 -13.48 3.35
CA TYR A 122 23.19 -12.25 2.94
C TYR A 122 21.77 -12.52 2.46
N MET A 123 21.57 -13.58 1.66
CA MET A 123 20.23 -13.97 1.23
C MET A 123 19.33 -14.31 2.43
N LEU A 124 19.83 -15.04 3.41
CA LEU A 124 19.10 -15.38 4.64
C LEU A 124 18.72 -14.13 5.43
N LEU A 125 19.67 -13.19 5.61
CA LEU A 125 19.42 -11.92 6.28
C LEU A 125 18.38 -11.07 5.54
N GLN A 126 18.44 -11.05 4.21
CA GLN A 126 17.47 -10.33 3.38
C GLN A 126 16.07 -10.93 3.50
N CYS A 127 15.93 -12.24 3.45
CA CYS A 127 14.65 -12.93 3.64
C CYS A 127 14.10 -12.70 5.06
N GLY A 128 14.94 -12.83 6.09
CA GLY A 128 14.55 -12.57 7.47
C GLY A 128 14.11 -11.13 7.69
N PHE A 129 14.87 -10.17 7.19
CA PHE A 129 14.51 -8.76 7.28
C PHE A 129 13.20 -8.44 6.55
N ALA A 130 13.00 -8.98 5.35
CA ALA A 130 11.78 -8.79 4.59
C ALA A 130 10.56 -9.39 5.32
N PHE A 131 10.72 -10.58 5.90
CA PHE A 131 9.67 -11.23 6.69
C PHE A 131 9.28 -10.41 7.92
N PHE A 132 10.24 -10.05 8.77
CA PHE A 132 9.96 -9.28 9.98
C PHE A 132 9.45 -7.88 9.68
N PHE A 133 9.96 -7.22 8.65
CA PHE A 133 9.49 -5.90 8.22
C PHE A 133 8.03 -5.93 7.75
N SER A 134 7.67 -6.91 6.91
CA SER A 134 6.29 -7.05 6.44
C SER A 134 5.34 -7.46 7.57
N SER A 135 5.77 -8.35 8.47
CA SER A 135 4.98 -8.74 9.65
C SER A 135 4.76 -7.57 10.61
N ALA A 136 5.79 -6.75 10.84
CA ALA A 136 5.66 -5.53 11.64
C ALA A 136 4.69 -4.53 11.00
N GLY A 137 4.77 -4.35 9.67
CA GLY A 137 3.83 -3.50 8.93
C GLY A 137 2.38 -3.98 9.06
N ALA A 138 2.15 -5.29 8.93
CA ALA A 138 0.83 -5.88 9.14
C ALA A 138 0.33 -5.66 10.58
N GLY A 139 1.17 -5.91 11.59
CA GLY A 139 0.82 -5.68 12.99
C GLY A 139 0.49 -4.21 13.30
N ILE A 140 1.23 -3.25 12.73
CA ILE A 140 0.93 -1.82 12.88
C ILE A 140 -0.43 -1.49 12.23
N TRP A 141 -0.73 -2.10 11.09
CA TRP A 141 -2.01 -1.92 10.41
C TRP A 141 -3.17 -2.44 11.26
N GLU A 142 -3.08 -3.64 11.81
CA GLU A 142 -4.08 -4.21 12.72
C GLU A 142 -4.32 -3.34 13.96
N ILE A 143 -3.25 -2.80 14.55
CA ILE A 143 -3.36 -1.86 15.68
C ILE A 143 -4.08 -0.58 15.25
N PHE A 144 -3.79 -0.08 14.05
CA PHE A 144 -4.44 1.10 13.49
C PHE A 144 -5.95 0.85 13.28
N GLU A 145 -6.33 -0.27 12.68
CA GLU A 145 -7.74 -0.65 12.48
C GLU A 145 -8.47 -0.78 13.81
N PHE A 146 -7.90 -1.54 14.76
CA PHE A 146 -8.48 -1.68 16.09
C PHE A 146 -8.68 -0.35 16.80
N THR A 147 -7.68 0.52 16.76
CA THR A 147 -7.74 1.82 17.41
C THR A 147 -8.80 2.71 16.76
N THR A 148 -8.87 2.71 15.43
CA THR A 148 -9.85 3.48 14.67
C THR A 148 -11.27 3.02 14.97
N ASP A 149 -11.50 1.71 14.97
CA ASP A 149 -12.84 1.16 15.30
C ASP A 149 -13.27 1.51 16.73
N ARG A 150 -12.35 1.46 17.67
CA ARG A 150 -12.63 1.88 19.07
C ARG A 150 -12.98 3.35 19.20
N LEU A 151 -12.33 4.22 18.43
CA LEU A 151 -12.54 5.68 18.51
C LEU A 151 -13.75 6.15 17.70
N THR A 152 -14.06 5.50 16.60
CA THR A 152 -15.09 5.95 15.66
C THR A 152 -16.37 5.13 15.72
N GLY A 153 -16.39 3.99 16.44
CA GLY A 153 -17.46 3.01 16.38
C GLY A 153 -17.60 2.34 15.02
N GLY A 154 -16.52 2.32 14.25
CA GLY A 154 -16.47 1.71 12.92
C GLY A 154 -16.35 0.18 12.97
N GLU A 155 -16.25 -0.43 11.80
CA GLU A 155 -16.06 -1.87 11.59
C GLU A 155 -14.96 -2.07 10.53
N MET A 156 -13.73 -1.58 10.79
CA MET A 156 -12.60 -1.78 9.88
C MET A 156 -11.99 -3.17 10.05
N GLN A 157 -11.95 -3.68 11.30
CA GLN A 157 -11.55 -5.06 11.59
C GLN A 157 -12.63 -6.05 11.12
N ARG A 158 -12.23 -7.06 10.35
CA ARG A 158 -13.11 -8.11 9.83
C ARG A 158 -12.46 -9.46 9.83
#